data_e4c17cfa28e6e3feaabdeb56d72f747c
#
_entry.id   e4c17cfa28e6e3feaabdeb56d72f747c
#
_cell.length_a   1.000
_cell.length_b   1.000
_cell.length_c   1.000
_cell.angle_alpha   90.00
_cell.angle_beta   90.00
_cell.angle_gamma   90.00
#
_symmetry.space_group_name_H-M   'P 1'
#
loop_
_entity.id
_entity.type
_entity.pdbx_description
1 polymer ?
#
loop_
_entity_poly.entity_id
_entity_poly.type
_entity_poly.pdbx_seq_one_letter_code
_entity_poly.pdbx_strand_id
1 'polypeptide(L)'
;FWATLNEREDEYGGSISKRSQFAKEITESVRAHVSNNFIVGMRFSQWKQQDFEARLVNSPDELTQLLMPIVNSGLDYLHASNRRYWEKEFKESENNLAYWAQKISGLPTIAVGSVGLESKGESFVNMSTHAQPVNIDQAVSDVSEGKYDMVAVGRALLADPDWVIKMREGRLNEISPYNEQVLAQLI
;
A
#
# COMPACT_ATOMS: atom_id res chain seq x y z
N PHE A 1 -3.78 9.19 -13.71
CA PHE A 1 -2.78 9.63 -12.73
C PHE A 1 -1.36 9.65 -13.29
N TRP A 2 -0.99 8.73 -14.20
CA TRP A 2 0.36 8.56 -14.74
C TRP A 2 0.69 9.62 -15.79
N ALA A 3 1.68 10.47 -15.53
CA ALA A 3 2.09 11.52 -16.48
C ALA A 3 2.50 10.98 -17.85
N THR A 4 3.12 9.80 -17.88
CA THR A 4 3.60 9.17 -19.13
C THR A 4 2.51 8.54 -19.99
N LEU A 5 1.29 8.39 -19.47
CA LEU A 5 0.16 7.74 -20.14
C LEU A 5 -1.06 8.66 -20.28
N ASN A 6 -1.08 9.76 -19.53
CA ASN A 6 -2.19 10.70 -19.53
C ASN A 6 -1.89 11.83 -20.50
N GLU A 7 -2.45 11.73 -21.71
CA GLU A 7 -2.32 12.71 -22.79
C GLU A 7 -3.46 13.75 -22.77
N ARG A 8 -4.25 13.82 -21.68
CA ARG A 8 -5.37 14.78 -21.59
C ARG A 8 -4.84 16.20 -21.40
N GLU A 9 -5.52 17.16 -22.03
CA GLU A 9 -5.23 18.59 -21.95
C GLU A 9 -6.25 19.36 -21.10
N ASP A 10 -7.28 18.69 -20.61
CA ASP A 10 -8.33 19.26 -19.75
C ASP A 10 -7.93 19.26 -18.25
N GLU A 11 -8.92 19.38 -17.36
CA GLU A 11 -8.75 19.44 -15.89
C GLU A 11 -8.26 18.12 -15.26
N TYR A 12 -8.18 17.03 -16.02
CA TYR A 12 -7.69 15.74 -15.55
C TYR A 12 -6.29 15.38 -16.07
N GLY A 13 -5.63 16.26 -16.83
CA GLY A 13 -4.32 16.02 -17.43
C GLY A 13 -3.27 17.06 -17.08
N GLY A 14 -2.01 16.80 -17.43
CA GLY A 14 -0.89 17.73 -17.21
C GLY A 14 -0.34 17.71 -15.79
N SER A 15 -0.55 18.76 -14.98
CA SER A 15 0.03 18.91 -13.64
C SER A 15 -0.43 17.82 -12.65
N ILE A 16 0.36 17.59 -11.58
CA ILE A 16 0.06 16.59 -10.55
C ILE A 16 -1.33 16.84 -9.93
N SER A 17 -1.65 18.08 -9.60
CA SER A 17 -2.95 18.44 -9.02
C SER A 17 -4.11 18.19 -9.96
N LYS A 18 -3.97 18.46 -11.26
CA LYS A 18 -4.99 18.13 -12.27
C LYS A 18 -5.16 16.60 -12.41
N ARG A 19 -4.06 15.85 -12.41
CA ARG A 19 -4.10 14.39 -12.48
C ARG A 19 -4.72 13.74 -11.24
N SER A 20 -4.72 14.39 -10.08
CA SER A 20 -5.41 13.94 -8.87
C SER A 20 -6.91 14.31 -8.83
N GLN A 21 -7.36 15.22 -9.67
CA GLN A 21 -8.73 15.77 -9.65
C GLN A 21 -9.82 14.69 -9.72
N PHE A 22 -9.64 13.69 -10.58
CA PHE A 22 -10.61 12.61 -10.71
C PHE A 22 -10.80 11.79 -9.41
N ALA A 23 -9.69 11.46 -8.71
CA ALA A 23 -9.79 10.76 -7.44
C ALA A 23 -10.41 11.63 -6.35
N LYS A 24 -10.10 12.93 -6.35
CA LYS A 24 -10.72 13.91 -5.46
C LYS A 24 -12.24 13.92 -5.64
N GLU A 25 -12.73 14.07 -6.86
CA GLU A 25 -14.18 14.12 -7.17
C GLU A 25 -14.90 12.82 -6.81
N ILE A 26 -14.26 11.65 -7.02
CA ILE A 26 -14.81 10.37 -6.56
C ILE A 26 -14.95 10.37 -5.04
N THR A 27 -13.92 10.81 -4.32
CA THR A 27 -13.94 10.85 -2.84
C THR A 27 -15.03 11.81 -2.34
N GLU A 28 -15.14 13.01 -2.91
CA GLU A 28 -16.20 13.98 -2.60
C GLU A 28 -17.58 13.39 -2.86
N SER A 29 -17.76 12.73 -4.00
CA SER A 29 -19.04 12.08 -4.33
C SER A 29 -19.40 10.96 -3.34
N VAL A 30 -18.45 10.09 -2.99
CA VAL A 30 -18.66 9.03 -1.99
C VAL A 30 -19.02 9.66 -0.65
N ARG A 31 -18.25 10.63 -0.18
CA ARG A 31 -18.49 11.30 1.11
C ARG A 31 -19.86 11.97 1.16
N ALA A 32 -20.33 12.56 0.09
CA ALA A 32 -21.65 13.18 0.02
C ALA A 32 -22.83 12.18 0.08
N HIS A 33 -22.58 10.90 -0.22
CA HIS A 33 -23.62 9.86 -0.25
C HIS A 33 -23.59 8.90 0.95
N VAL A 34 -22.64 9.07 1.87
CA VAL A 34 -22.54 8.25 3.08
C VAL A 34 -22.69 9.11 4.34
N SER A 35 -23.04 8.49 5.48
CA SER A 35 -23.11 9.19 6.75
C SER A 35 -21.71 9.63 7.24
N ASN A 36 -21.67 10.61 8.13
CA ASN A 36 -20.42 11.09 8.73
C ASN A 36 -19.67 10.01 9.53
N ASN A 37 -20.38 8.97 9.97
CA ASN A 37 -19.77 7.83 10.70
C ASN A 37 -19.31 6.70 9.77
N PHE A 38 -19.53 6.79 8.47
CA PHE A 38 -19.08 5.80 7.51
C PHE A 38 -17.62 6.06 7.15
N ILE A 39 -16.76 5.05 7.35
CA ILE A 39 -15.32 5.16 7.10
C ILE A 39 -15.04 5.07 5.60
N VAL A 40 -14.38 6.09 5.04
CA VAL A 40 -13.97 6.16 3.63
C VAL A 40 -12.45 6.18 3.55
N GLY A 41 -11.88 5.19 2.90
CA GLY A 41 -10.44 5.11 2.70
C GLY A 41 -10.05 4.99 1.24
N MET A 42 -8.78 5.30 0.95
CA MET A 42 -8.22 5.13 -0.39
C MET A 42 -6.99 4.25 -0.37
N ARG A 43 -6.96 3.24 -1.24
CA ARG A 43 -5.74 2.50 -1.54
C ARG A 43 -5.08 3.06 -2.78
N PHE A 44 -3.78 3.29 -2.70
CA PHE A 44 -2.98 3.80 -3.82
C PHE A 44 -1.62 3.14 -3.89
N SER A 45 -0.96 3.26 -5.03
CA SER A 45 0.34 2.68 -5.33
C SER A 45 1.16 3.65 -6.18
N GLN A 46 2.47 3.64 -6.00
CA GLN A 46 3.43 4.41 -6.81
C GLN A 46 3.94 3.63 -8.02
N TRP A 47 3.74 2.33 -8.08
CA TRP A 47 4.28 1.42 -9.11
C TRP A 47 3.17 0.72 -9.90
N LYS A 48 3.51 0.06 -11.00
CA LYS A 48 2.62 -0.77 -11.83
C LYS A 48 3.07 -2.22 -11.83
N GLN A 49 2.12 -3.14 -12.00
CA GLN A 49 2.44 -4.58 -12.12
C GLN A 49 3.30 -4.90 -13.35
N GLN A 50 3.16 -4.13 -14.41
CA GLN A 50 3.92 -4.29 -15.66
C GLN A 50 5.26 -3.55 -15.64
N ASP A 51 5.47 -2.66 -14.67
CA ASP A 51 6.66 -1.84 -14.56
C ASP A 51 6.86 -1.41 -13.09
N PHE A 52 7.73 -2.12 -12.39
CA PHE A 52 8.00 -1.87 -10.98
C PHE A 52 8.83 -0.60 -10.73
N GLU A 53 9.51 -0.10 -11.77
CA GLU A 53 10.27 1.15 -11.70
C GLU A 53 9.41 2.38 -11.97
N ALA A 54 8.18 2.19 -12.46
CA ALA A 54 7.27 3.30 -12.67
C ALA A 54 6.97 4.03 -11.35
N ARG A 55 6.91 5.36 -11.43
CA ARG A 55 6.55 6.22 -10.30
C ARG A 55 5.50 7.25 -10.72
N LEU A 56 4.50 7.45 -9.87
CA LEU A 56 3.51 8.52 -10.04
C LEU A 56 4.15 9.89 -9.80
N VAL A 57 5.02 9.92 -8.78
CA VAL A 57 5.75 11.12 -8.32
C VAL A 57 7.13 10.72 -7.82
N ASN A 58 8.08 11.67 -7.79
CA ASN A 58 9.49 11.39 -7.53
C ASN A 58 10.03 12.03 -6.24
N SER A 59 9.21 12.78 -5.53
CA SER A 59 9.60 13.46 -4.29
C SER A 59 8.45 13.53 -3.28
N PRO A 60 8.75 13.75 -1.99
CA PRO A 60 7.73 14.00 -0.97
C PRO A 60 6.84 15.20 -1.27
N ASP A 61 7.39 16.26 -1.85
CA ASP A 61 6.62 17.46 -2.23
C ASP A 61 5.62 17.15 -3.35
N GLU A 62 6.04 16.38 -4.35
CA GLU A 62 5.14 15.91 -5.41
C GLU A 62 4.08 14.96 -4.86
N LEU A 63 4.42 14.08 -3.91
CA LEU A 63 3.46 13.22 -3.24
C LEU A 63 2.44 14.03 -2.44
N THR A 64 2.87 15.11 -1.81
CA THR A 64 1.98 16.05 -1.12
C THR A 64 0.99 16.69 -2.10
N GLN A 65 1.47 17.17 -3.25
CA GLN A 65 0.61 17.74 -4.29
C GLN A 65 -0.41 16.74 -4.85
N LEU A 66 -0.04 15.45 -4.91
CA LEU A 66 -0.93 14.37 -5.38
C LEU A 66 -1.98 14.02 -4.34
N LEU A 67 -1.58 13.82 -3.06
CA LEU A 67 -2.44 13.26 -2.03
C LEU A 67 -3.34 14.28 -1.35
N MET A 68 -2.83 15.48 -1.04
CA MET A 68 -3.57 16.43 -0.20
C MET A 68 -4.92 16.88 -0.77
N PRO A 69 -5.08 17.10 -2.09
CA PRO A 69 -6.41 17.39 -2.65
C PRO A 69 -7.43 16.27 -2.41
N ILE A 70 -6.97 15.01 -2.43
CA ILE A 70 -7.82 13.83 -2.23
C ILE A 70 -8.10 13.63 -0.72
N VAL A 71 -7.10 13.77 0.13
CA VAL A 71 -7.22 13.69 1.59
C VAL A 71 -8.25 14.69 2.10
N ASN A 72 -8.13 15.96 1.65
CA ASN A 72 -9.02 17.05 2.05
C ASN A 72 -10.46 16.89 1.53
N SER A 73 -10.72 15.97 0.61
CA SER A 73 -12.06 15.68 0.11
C SER A 73 -12.86 14.70 1.00
N GLY A 74 -12.28 14.29 2.16
CA GLY A 74 -13.00 13.57 3.20
C GLY A 74 -12.62 12.11 3.36
N LEU A 75 -11.34 11.77 3.15
CA LEU A 75 -10.80 10.46 3.52
C LEU A 75 -10.60 10.35 5.04
N ASP A 76 -10.82 9.15 5.57
CA ASP A 76 -10.57 8.80 6.97
C ASP A 76 -9.26 8.03 7.15
N TYR A 77 -8.79 7.31 6.12
CA TYR A 77 -7.51 6.59 6.15
C TYR A 77 -6.91 6.40 4.75
N LEU A 78 -5.62 6.08 4.73
CA LEU A 78 -4.87 5.70 3.52
C LEU A 78 -4.36 4.26 3.61
N HIS A 79 -4.32 3.57 2.48
CA HIS A 79 -3.73 2.25 2.35
C HIS A 79 -2.63 2.32 1.28
N ALA A 80 -1.39 2.38 1.72
CA ALA A 80 -0.22 2.47 0.85
C ALA A 80 0.18 1.08 0.34
N SER A 81 -0.03 0.84 -0.95
CA SER A 81 0.28 -0.45 -1.60
C SER A 81 1.71 -0.46 -2.11
N ASN A 82 2.62 -1.01 -1.31
CA ASN A 82 4.00 -1.25 -1.68
C ASN A 82 4.17 -2.62 -2.35
N ARG A 83 5.20 -2.77 -3.18
CA ARG A 83 5.67 -4.08 -3.63
C ARG A 83 6.22 -4.88 -2.45
N ARG A 84 7.09 -4.23 -1.67
CA ARG A 84 7.65 -4.73 -0.41
C ARG A 84 7.57 -3.59 0.61
N TYR A 85 7.02 -3.85 1.79
CA TYR A 85 6.78 -2.81 2.80
C TYR A 85 8.07 -2.18 3.35
N TRP A 86 9.20 -2.88 3.25
CA TRP A 86 10.51 -2.42 3.71
C TRP A 86 11.31 -1.64 2.66
N GLU A 87 10.83 -1.54 1.42
CA GLU A 87 11.50 -0.75 0.39
C GLU A 87 11.26 0.74 0.61
N LYS A 88 12.35 1.50 0.51
CA LYS A 88 12.29 2.96 0.57
C LYS A 88 11.59 3.54 -0.64
N GLU A 89 10.79 4.58 -0.41
CA GLU A 89 10.03 5.22 -1.49
C GLU A 89 10.86 6.21 -2.29
N PHE A 90 11.64 7.04 -1.61
CA PHE A 90 12.45 8.06 -2.25
C PHE A 90 13.95 7.82 -1.98
N LYS A 91 14.81 8.19 -2.94
CA LYS A 91 16.25 7.89 -2.90
C LYS A 91 16.97 8.42 -1.66
N GLU A 92 16.54 9.57 -1.15
CA GLU A 92 17.17 10.28 -0.02
C GLU A 92 16.52 9.95 1.32
N SER A 93 15.72 8.90 1.40
CA SER A 93 15.00 8.51 2.61
C SER A 93 15.02 7.00 2.79
N GLU A 94 15.13 6.54 4.03
CA GLU A 94 14.99 5.11 4.36
C GLU A 94 13.52 4.70 4.60
N ASN A 95 12.57 5.63 4.46
CA ASN A 95 11.16 5.39 4.74
C ASN A 95 10.38 4.95 3.51
N ASN A 96 9.41 4.08 3.72
CA ASN A 96 8.52 3.54 2.72
C ASN A 96 7.35 4.49 2.37
N LEU A 97 6.52 4.10 1.41
CA LEU A 97 5.36 4.89 0.98
C LEU A 97 4.34 5.11 2.11
N ALA A 98 4.13 4.13 3.00
CA ALA A 98 3.17 4.26 4.10
C ALA A 98 3.59 5.34 5.10
N TYR A 99 4.88 5.39 5.45
CA TYR A 99 5.43 6.46 6.28
C TYR A 99 5.16 7.85 5.66
N TRP A 100 5.46 8.01 4.39
CA TRP A 100 5.27 9.29 3.72
C TRP A 100 3.80 9.67 3.61
N ALA A 101 2.92 8.69 3.33
CA ALA A 101 1.49 8.91 3.29
C ALA A 101 0.95 9.40 4.64
N GLN A 102 1.33 8.76 5.74
CA GLN A 102 0.95 9.18 7.09
C GLN A 102 1.49 10.56 7.44
N LYS A 103 2.80 10.76 7.22
CA LYS A 103 3.47 12.03 7.53
C LYS A 103 2.86 13.23 6.79
N ILE A 104 2.48 13.03 5.54
CA ILE A 104 1.88 14.08 4.69
C ILE A 104 0.43 14.33 5.07
N SER A 105 -0.36 13.27 5.23
CA SER A 105 -1.81 13.38 5.42
C SER A 105 -2.24 13.58 6.86
N GLY A 106 -1.45 13.09 7.82
CA GLY A 106 -1.85 12.98 9.22
C GLY A 106 -2.97 11.95 9.47
N LEU A 107 -3.40 11.18 8.45
CA LEU A 107 -4.43 10.17 8.56
C LEU A 107 -3.86 8.81 8.98
N PRO A 108 -4.65 7.97 9.68
CA PRO A 108 -4.31 6.57 9.88
C PRO A 108 -3.90 5.92 8.56
N THR A 109 -2.78 5.20 8.56
CA THR A 109 -2.23 4.63 7.34
C THR A 109 -1.90 3.15 7.50
N ILE A 110 -2.29 2.37 6.49
CA ILE A 110 -2.03 0.94 6.39
C ILE A 110 -0.87 0.71 5.42
N ALA A 111 0.17 0.02 5.88
CA ALA A 111 1.23 -0.50 5.01
C ALA A 111 0.90 -1.90 4.51
N VAL A 112 1.27 -2.22 3.27
CA VAL A 112 1.18 -3.58 2.72
C VAL A 112 2.30 -3.82 1.70
N GLY A 113 2.71 -5.07 1.57
CA GLY A 113 3.69 -5.54 0.59
C GLY A 113 4.56 -6.66 1.13
N SER A 114 4.33 -7.89 0.72
CA SER A 114 5.08 -9.09 1.11
C SER A 114 5.25 -9.29 2.63
N VAL A 115 4.29 -8.82 3.44
CA VAL A 115 4.36 -8.94 4.90
C VAL A 115 4.33 -10.41 5.32
N GLY A 116 5.32 -10.83 6.12
CA GLY A 116 5.45 -12.19 6.62
C GLY A 116 5.89 -13.22 5.57
N LEU A 117 6.24 -12.79 4.37
CA LEU A 117 6.68 -13.66 3.29
C LEU A 117 8.00 -13.21 2.69
N GLU A 118 8.90 -14.18 2.45
CA GLU A 118 10.12 -13.96 1.68
C GLU A 118 9.77 -13.47 0.27
N SER A 119 10.43 -12.41 -0.18
CA SER A 119 10.26 -11.89 -1.53
C SER A 119 11.49 -12.20 -2.36
N LYS A 120 11.47 -13.36 -3.02
CA LYS A 120 12.47 -13.75 -4.00
C LYS A 120 11.94 -13.46 -5.41
N GLY A 121 12.72 -12.72 -6.19
CA GLY A 121 12.45 -12.45 -7.60
C GLY A 121 11.97 -11.04 -7.92
N GLU A 122 12.25 -10.62 -9.14
CA GLU A 122 11.98 -9.27 -9.66
C GLU A 122 10.68 -9.22 -10.49
N SER A 123 10.13 -10.37 -10.85
CA SER A 123 8.91 -10.49 -11.66
C SER A 123 7.67 -10.72 -10.81
N PHE A 124 6.55 -10.12 -11.20
CA PHE A 124 5.24 -10.38 -10.61
C PHE A 124 4.86 -11.87 -10.66
N VAL A 125 5.18 -12.56 -11.73
CA VAL A 125 4.94 -14.01 -11.90
C VAL A 125 5.69 -14.82 -10.86
N ASN A 126 6.97 -14.49 -10.59
CA ASN A 126 7.78 -15.19 -9.60
C ASN A 126 7.40 -14.86 -8.15
N MET A 127 6.75 -13.71 -7.90
CA MET A 127 6.22 -13.35 -6.58
C MET A 127 4.97 -14.14 -6.18
N SER A 128 4.25 -14.72 -7.16
CA SER A 128 2.94 -15.32 -6.94
C SER A 128 2.97 -16.83 -6.72
N THR A 129 4.04 -17.54 -7.09
CA THR A 129 4.01 -18.99 -7.14
C THR A 129 4.39 -19.68 -5.84
N HIS A 130 5.39 -19.16 -5.12
CA HIS A 130 5.86 -19.75 -3.86
C HIS A 130 6.60 -18.73 -3.00
N ALA A 131 6.33 -18.71 -1.67
CA ALA A 131 7.03 -17.84 -0.73
C ALA A 131 7.12 -18.48 0.66
N GLN A 132 8.32 -18.44 1.27
CA GLN A 132 8.55 -18.92 2.62
C GLN A 132 8.12 -17.89 3.66
N PRO A 133 7.65 -18.34 4.85
CA PRO A 133 7.40 -17.45 5.97
C PRO A 133 8.70 -16.78 6.45
N VAL A 134 8.60 -15.49 6.78
CA VAL A 134 9.66 -14.73 7.45
C VAL A 134 9.07 -13.95 8.62
N ASN A 135 9.93 -13.53 9.58
CA ASN A 135 9.49 -12.71 10.70
C ASN A 135 9.00 -11.32 10.23
N ILE A 136 8.32 -10.63 11.12
CA ILE A 136 7.76 -9.29 10.85
C ILE A 136 8.30 -8.23 11.83
N ASP A 137 9.45 -8.48 12.44
CA ASP A 137 10.01 -7.62 13.50
C ASP A 137 10.15 -6.17 13.02
N GLN A 138 10.58 -5.97 11.77
CA GLN A 138 10.65 -4.62 11.18
C GLN A 138 9.27 -3.96 11.09
N ALA A 139 8.22 -4.67 10.66
CA ALA A 139 6.87 -4.11 10.57
C ALA A 139 6.31 -3.77 11.96
N VAL A 140 6.58 -4.61 12.97
CA VAL A 140 6.20 -4.37 14.36
C VAL A 140 6.93 -3.14 14.91
N SER A 141 8.25 -3.02 14.67
CA SER A 141 9.03 -1.84 15.06
C SER A 141 8.50 -0.57 14.41
N ASP A 142 8.25 -0.59 13.11
CA ASP A 142 7.77 0.57 12.37
C ASP A 142 6.41 1.08 12.88
N VAL A 143 5.49 0.16 13.22
CA VAL A 143 4.20 0.52 13.84
C VAL A 143 4.42 1.07 15.26
N SER A 144 5.30 0.46 16.06
CA SER A 144 5.61 0.91 17.42
C SER A 144 6.26 2.28 17.44
N GLU A 145 7.04 2.61 16.41
CA GLU A 145 7.69 3.91 16.22
C GLU A 145 6.75 4.96 15.60
N GLY A 146 5.51 4.59 15.26
CA GLY A 146 4.52 5.48 14.68
C GLY A 146 4.82 5.87 13.24
N LYS A 147 5.54 5.03 12.49
CA LYS A 147 5.81 5.29 11.06
C LYS A 147 4.56 5.11 10.19
N TYR A 148 3.69 4.22 10.60
CA TYR A 148 2.33 3.98 10.10
C TYR A 148 1.54 3.22 11.17
N ASP A 149 0.22 3.10 11.02
CA ASP A 149 -0.64 2.64 12.12
C ASP A 149 -0.98 1.16 12.05
N MET A 150 -1.03 0.60 10.85
CA MET A 150 -1.48 -0.77 10.62
C MET A 150 -0.69 -1.44 9.49
N VAL A 151 -0.73 -2.77 9.51
CA VAL A 151 -0.14 -3.62 8.46
C VAL A 151 -1.21 -4.55 7.90
N ALA A 152 -1.35 -4.57 6.58
CA ALA A 152 -2.23 -5.52 5.89
C ALA A 152 -1.43 -6.75 5.47
N VAL A 153 -1.97 -7.92 5.75
CA VAL A 153 -1.39 -9.23 5.42
C VAL A 153 -2.30 -9.94 4.44
N GLY A 154 -1.74 -10.40 3.33
CA GLY A 154 -2.50 -11.11 2.29
C GLY A 154 -2.14 -12.59 2.23
N ARG A 155 -1.25 -12.96 1.32
CA ARG A 155 -0.90 -14.35 0.99
C ARG A 155 -0.50 -15.21 2.17
N ALA A 156 0.16 -14.65 3.19
CA ALA A 156 0.52 -15.40 4.39
C ALA A 156 -0.72 -15.90 5.15
N LEU A 157 -1.77 -15.07 5.28
CA LEU A 157 -3.03 -15.46 5.90
C LEU A 157 -3.85 -16.45 5.04
N LEU A 158 -3.73 -16.40 3.71
CA LEU A 158 -4.35 -17.38 2.83
C LEU A 158 -3.71 -18.75 2.98
N ALA A 159 -2.38 -18.79 3.18
CA ALA A 159 -1.63 -20.03 3.37
C ALA A 159 -1.81 -20.64 4.78
N ASP A 160 -1.97 -19.77 5.77
CA ASP A 160 -2.08 -20.20 7.16
C ASP A 160 -3.07 -19.29 7.93
N PRO A 161 -4.31 -19.73 8.17
CA PRO A 161 -5.29 -18.95 8.91
C PRO A 161 -4.86 -18.60 10.35
N ASP A 162 -4.00 -19.43 10.96
CA ASP A 162 -3.45 -19.21 12.30
C ASP A 162 -2.17 -18.35 12.31
N TRP A 163 -1.80 -17.80 11.18
CA TRP A 163 -0.56 -17.04 10.98
C TRP A 163 -0.32 -15.98 12.08
N VAL A 164 -1.34 -15.18 12.43
CA VAL A 164 -1.23 -14.14 13.46
C VAL A 164 -0.88 -14.72 14.82
N ILE A 165 -1.53 -15.84 15.18
CA ILE A 165 -1.32 -16.51 16.46
C ILE A 165 0.11 -17.07 16.51
N LYS A 166 0.53 -17.78 15.46
CA LYS A 166 1.87 -18.39 15.35
C LYS A 166 2.97 -17.32 15.37
N MET A 167 2.79 -16.22 14.65
CA MET A 167 3.73 -15.07 14.69
C MET A 167 3.88 -14.49 16.09
N ARG A 168 2.75 -14.23 16.77
CA ARG A 168 2.75 -13.69 18.14
C ARG A 168 3.42 -14.63 19.15
N GLU A 169 3.30 -15.93 18.96
CA GLU A 169 3.88 -16.96 19.84
C GLU A 169 5.30 -17.37 19.45
N GLY A 170 5.89 -16.76 18.43
CA GLY A 170 7.25 -17.08 17.96
C GLY A 170 7.37 -18.43 17.24
N ARG A 171 6.26 -19.00 16.76
CA ARG A 171 6.19 -20.32 16.10
C ARG A 171 6.35 -20.21 14.58
N LEU A 172 7.35 -19.46 14.11
CA LEU A 172 7.60 -19.21 12.70
C LEU A 172 7.75 -20.49 11.86
N ASN A 173 8.41 -21.50 12.41
CA ASN A 173 8.65 -22.78 11.77
C ASN A 173 7.39 -23.65 11.59
N GLU A 174 6.27 -23.28 12.21
CA GLU A 174 4.98 -23.96 12.08
C GLU A 174 4.06 -23.26 11.07
N ILE A 175 4.47 -22.11 10.52
CA ILE A 175 3.69 -21.37 9.53
C ILE A 175 3.82 -22.05 8.17
N SER A 176 2.69 -22.30 7.53
CA SER A 176 2.64 -22.87 6.19
C SER A 176 3.18 -21.91 5.14
N PRO A 177 4.08 -22.35 4.24
CA PRO A 177 4.55 -21.52 3.14
C PRO A 177 3.41 -21.25 2.15
N TYR A 178 3.42 -20.07 1.55
CA TYR A 178 2.47 -19.75 0.49
C TYR A 178 2.86 -20.46 -0.82
N ASN A 179 1.87 -21.06 -1.47
CA ASN A 179 1.93 -21.51 -2.85
C ASN A 179 0.59 -21.18 -3.54
N GLU A 180 0.57 -21.16 -4.87
CA GLU A 180 -0.63 -20.78 -5.64
C GLU A 180 -1.80 -21.76 -5.51
N GLN A 181 -1.54 -23.00 -5.13
CA GLN A 181 -2.59 -24.03 -4.94
C GLN A 181 -3.52 -23.71 -3.77
N VAL A 182 -3.06 -22.87 -2.82
CA VAL A 182 -3.88 -22.38 -1.71
C VAL A 182 -5.12 -21.65 -2.22
N LEU A 183 -5.02 -20.95 -3.34
CA LEU A 183 -6.15 -20.22 -3.92
C LEU A 183 -7.29 -21.15 -4.38
N ALA A 184 -6.99 -22.38 -4.75
CA ALA A 184 -8.00 -23.37 -5.14
C ALA A 184 -8.75 -23.99 -3.93
N GLN A 185 -8.28 -23.73 -2.71
CA GLN A 185 -8.85 -24.26 -1.47
C GLN A 185 -9.76 -23.26 -0.75
N LEU A 186 -9.91 -22.04 -1.30
CA LEU A 186 -10.72 -20.95 -0.72
C LEU A 186 -12.22 -21.02 -1.12
N ILE A 187 -12.75 -22.21 -1.42
CA ILE A 187 -14.15 -22.42 -1.83
C ILE A 187 -14.93 -23.05 -0.69
#